data_e69da5befd03fd57551ad38d7b4050c2
#
_entry.id   e69da5befd03fd57551ad38d7b4050c2
#
_cell.length_a   1.000
_cell.length_b   1.000
_cell.length_c   1.000
_cell.angle_alpha   90.00
_cell.angle_beta   90.00
_cell.angle_gamma   90.00
#
_symmetry.space_group_name_H-M   'P 1'
#
loop_
_entity.id
_entity.type
_entity.pdbx_description
1 polymer ?
#
loop_
_entity_poly.entity_id
_entity_poly.type
_entity_poly.pdbx_seq_one_letter_code
_entity_poly.pdbx_strand_id
1 'polypeptide(L)'
;METSGRTIAVTGAASGIGKALAVMLKARGEKVIDVDLRGATVEADLATQEGRDHAVAEIRRLSGGVLHGLVTCAGTATPSTLMVRVNYFGSTRLVSALQPELAASGTGRVVLVASLASTHGTDAQLVEACLADDEEAAVARSGEIEATSAHPYIIYPSSKWAVARWGRRTAVSPGWADAGITVNAVGPGVVRTPMTDDLFADPQMKAAMDAAMPSPLGYAEPENIAAVLAFLSSEEASRITGQLVFVDSGADATVRPDYSI
;
A
#
# COMPACT_ATOMS: atom_id res chain seq x y z
N MET A 1 -18.03 7.54 -23.72
CA MET A 1 -16.89 6.72 -23.23
C MET A 1 -17.50 5.40 -22.81
N GLU A 2 -17.13 4.31 -23.49
CA GLU A 2 -17.52 2.99 -23.04
C GLU A 2 -17.00 2.80 -21.62
N THR A 3 -17.88 2.39 -20.71
CA THR A 3 -17.49 2.00 -19.34
C THR A 3 -16.57 0.80 -19.50
N SER A 4 -15.36 0.87 -18.96
CA SER A 4 -14.32 -0.15 -19.20
C SER A 4 -14.72 -1.54 -18.68
N GLY A 5 -15.73 -1.62 -17.84
CA GLY A 5 -16.22 -2.88 -17.27
C GLY A 5 -15.21 -3.57 -16.34
N ARG A 6 -14.06 -2.93 -16.07
CA ARG A 6 -12.98 -3.51 -15.23
C ARG A 6 -13.40 -3.54 -13.76
N THR A 7 -13.06 -4.63 -13.08
CA THR A 7 -13.29 -4.79 -11.64
C THR A 7 -11.99 -4.56 -10.88
N ILE A 8 -11.98 -3.62 -9.95
CA ILE A 8 -10.81 -3.24 -9.15
C ILE A 8 -11.17 -3.34 -7.67
N ALA A 9 -10.39 -4.07 -6.88
CA ALA A 9 -10.49 -4.08 -5.44
C ALA A 9 -9.56 -3.03 -4.81
N VAL A 10 -10.06 -2.30 -3.82
CA VAL A 10 -9.31 -1.26 -3.10
C VAL A 10 -9.44 -1.52 -1.60
N THR A 11 -8.33 -1.75 -0.91
CA THR A 11 -8.33 -1.86 0.56
C THR A 11 -8.10 -0.50 1.22
N GLY A 12 -8.55 -0.31 2.46
CA GLY A 12 -8.51 0.99 3.12
C GLY A 12 -9.47 2.00 2.47
N ALA A 13 -10.57 1.52 1.88
CA ALA A 13 -11.45 2.31 1.02
C ALA A 13 -12.44 3.22 1.77
N ALA A 14 -12.55 3.11 3.09
CA ALA A 14 -13.49 3.92 3.87
C ALA A 14 -12.95 5.32 4.19
N SER A 15 -11.63 5.57 4.10
CA SER A 15 -11.01 6.85 4.45
C SER A 15 -9.79 7.19 3.60
N GLY A 16 -9.29 8.42 3.72
CA GLY A 16 -8.02 8.87 3.17
C GLY A 16 -7.82 8.54 1.68
N ILE A 17 -6.64 8.05 1.37
CA ILE A 17 -6.19 7.76 -0.01
C ILE A 17 -7.08 6.70 -0.67
N GLY A 18 -7.41 5.61 0.04
CA GLY A 18 -8.23 4.53 -0.51
C GLY A 18 -9.63 4.98 -0.88
N LYS A 19 -10.25 5.83 -0.05
CA LYS A 19 -11.56 6.45 -0.35
C LYS A 19 -11.50 7.36 -1.57
N ALA A 20 -10.49 8.23 -1.64
CA ALA A 20 -10.30 9.12 -2.79
C ALA A 20 -10.13 8.30 -4.09
N LEU A 21 -9.34 7.22 -4.04
CA LEU A 21 -9.17 6.32 -5.16
C LEU A 21 -10.48 5.63 -5.56
N ALA A 22 -11.22 5.07 -4.61
CA ALA A 22 -12.48 4.39 -4.88
C ALA A 22 -13.50 5.32 -5.54
N VAL A 23 -13.60 6.56 -5.08
CA VAL A 23 -14.45 7.60 -5.70
C VAL A 23 -14.00 7.90 -7.12
N MET A 24 -12.70 8.08 -7.34
CA MET A 24 -12.14 8.39 -8.66
C MET A 24 -12.37 7.25 -9.67
N LEU A 25 -12.15 6.00 -9.27
CA LEU A 25 -12.37 4.84 -10.13
C LEU A 25 -13.84 4.66 -10.48
N LYS A 26 -14.76 4.79 -9.51
CA LYS A 26 -16.21 4.76 -9.75
C LYS A 26 -16.65 5.85 -10.72
N ALA A 27 -16.10 7.07 -10.61
CA ALA A 27 -16.36 8.16 -11.55
C ALA A 27 -15.86 7.89 -12.98
N ARG A 28 -14.86 7.01 -13.15
CA ARG A 28 -14.37 6.53 -14.45
C ARG A 28 -15.18 5.35 -15.00
N GLY A 29 -16.20 4.89 -14.28
CA GLY A 29 -17.05 3.76 -14.70
C GLY A 29 -16.48 2.38 -14.35
N GLU A 30 -15.47 2.32 -13.49
CA GLU A 30 -14.93 1.04 -12.99
C GLU A 30 -15.87 0.43 -11.94
N LYS A 31 -15.96 -0.90 -11.91
CA LYS A 31 -16.56 -1.62 -10.80
C LYS A 31 -15.56 -1.71 -9.65
N VAL A 32 -15.84 -1.04 -8.53
CA VAL A 32 -14.95 -1.03 -7.36
C VAL A 32 -15.49 -1.94 -6.27
N ILE A 33 -14.65 -2.84 -5.76
CA ILE A 33 -14.89 -3.65 -4.56
C ILE A 33 -14.14 -2.96 -3.42
N ASP A 34 -14.88 -2.24 -2.59
CA ASP A 34 -14.34 -1.53 -1.44
C ASP A 34 -14.10 -2.53 -0.29
N VAL A 35 -12.90 -2.54 0.28
CA VAL A 35 -12.51 -3.37 1.43
C VAL A 35 -11.98 -2.48 2.54
N ASP A 36 -12.50 -2.61 3.76
CA ASP A 36 -11.99 -1.89 4.93
C ASP A 36 -12.36 -2.65 6.22
N LEU A 37 -11.83 -2.22 7.35
CA LEU A 37 -12.20 -2.76 8.66
C LEU A 37 -13.67 -2.51 8.95
N ARG A 38 -14.23 -1.34 8.53
CA ARG A 38 -15.63 -0.93 8.68
C ARG A 38 -16.04 0.03 7.57
N GLY A 39 -17.32 0.06 7.25
CA GLY A 39 -17.91 1.04 6.34
C GLY A 39 -17.57 0.81 4.87
N ALA A 40 -17.28 -0.42 4.47
CA ALA A 40 -17.01 -0.84 3.12
C ALA A 40 -17.94 -1.97 2.66
N THR A 41 -17.94 -2.28 1.37
CA THR A 41 -18.70 -3.40 0.81
C THR A 41 -18.24 -4.75 1.40
N VAL A 42 -16.93 -4.87 1.64
CA VAL A 42 -16.31 -6.02 2.32
C VAL A 42 -15.69 -5.51 3.61
N GLU A 43 -16.30 -5.84 4.74
CA GLU A 43 -15.71 -5.52 6.04
C GLU A 43 -14.82 -6.66 6.51
N ALA A 44 -13.50 -6.40 6.63
CA ALA A 44 -12.52 -7.39 6.98
C ALA A 44 -11.35 -6.81 7.77
N ASP A 45 -10.93 -7.49 8.84
CA ASP A 45 -9.71 -7.16 9.59
C ASP A 45 -8.50 -7.84 8.92
N LEU A 46 -7.79 -7.10 8.08
CA LEU A 46 -6.60 -7.60 7.39
C LEU A 46 -5.40 -7.90 8.31
N ALA A 47 -5.48 -7.51 9.59
CA ALA A 47 -4.47 -7.91 10.58
C ALA A 47 -4.55 -9.39 10.94
N THR A 48 -5.68 -10.05 10.70
CA THR A 48 -5.90 -11.45 11.06
C THR A 48 -5.93 -12.35 9.83
N GLN A 49 -5.53 -13.63 9.99
CA GLN A 49 -5.65 -14.60 8.90
C GLN A 49 -7.10 -14.80 8.48
N GLU A 50 -8.01 -14.91 9.45
CA GLU A 50 -9.44 -15.08 9.20
C GLU A 50 -10.03 -13.91 8.39
N GLY A 51 -9.68 -12.67 8.77
CA GLY A 51 -10.13 -11.49 8.03
C GLY A 51 -9.57 -11.42 6.60
N ARG A 52 -8.30 -11.82 6.41
CA ARG A 52 -7.71 -11.93 5.07
C ARG A 52 -8.42 -12.98 4.21
N ASP A 53 -8.69 -14.16 4.77
CA ASP A 53 -9.39 -15.24 4.07
C ASP A 53 -10.82 -14.82 3.71
N HIS A 54 -11.51 -14.14 4.62
CA HIS A 54 -12.84 -13.57 4.36
C HIS A 54 -12.79 -12.54 3.21
N ALA A 55 -11.83 -11.61 3.24
CA ALA A 55 -11.65 -10.61 2.18
C ALA A 55 -11.40 -11.27 0.82
N VAL A 56 -10.53 -12.29 0.76
CA VAL A 56 -10.26 -13.06 -0.47
C VAL A 56 -11.53 -13.71 -1.00
N ALA A 57 -12.29 -14.39 -0.14
CA ALA A 57 -13.52 -15.08 -0.54
C ALA A 57 -14.56 -14.10 -1.12
N GLU A 58 -14.77 -12.97 -0.45
CA GLU A 58 -15.72 -11.96 -0.87
C GLU A 58 -15.29 -11.23 -2.15
N ILE A 59 -14.01 -10.87 -2.29
CA ILE A 59 -13.48 -10.28 -3.53
C ILE A 59 -13.65 -11.25 -4.70
N ARG A 60 -13.33 -12.54 -4.50
CA ARG A 60 -13.50 -13.59 -5.49
C ARG A 60 -14.96 -13.73 -5.92
N ARG A 61 -15.88 -13.76 -4.96
CA ARG A 61 -17.32 -13.84 -5.22
C ARG A 61 -17.83 -12.61 -5.99
N LEU A 62 -17.47 -11.41 -5.54
CA LEU A 62 -17.94 -10.14 -6.12
C LEU A 62 -17.33 -9.85 -7.50
N SER A 63 -16.09 -10.29 -7.75
CA SER A 63 -15.43 -10.15 -9.06
C SER A 63 -15.88 -11.20 -10.07
N GLY A 64 -16.55 -12.27 -9.61
CA GLY A 64 -16.90 -13.40 -10.47
C GLY A 64 -15.66 -14.18 -10.93
N GLY A 65 -14.58 -14.17 -10.16
CA GLY A 65 -13.33 -14.86 -10.46
C GLY A 65 -12.39 -14.11 -11.41
N VAL A 66 -12.73 -12.88 -11.83
CA VAL A 66 -11.88 -12.05 -12.71
C VAL A 66 -11.63 -10.69 -12.05
N LEU A 67 -10.37 -10.39 -11.71
CA LEU A 67 -9.98 -9.15 -11.08
C LEU A 67 -8.96 -8.40 -11.96
N HIS A 68 -9.31 -7.19 -12.38
CA HIS A 68 -8.46 -6.38 -13.26
C HIS A 68 -7.46 -5.52 -12.50
N GLY A 69 -7.76 -5.23 -11.22
CA GLY A 69 -6.85 -4.45 -10.38
C GLY A 69 -7.04 -4.75 -8.90
N LEU A 70 -5.94 -4.64 -8.14
CA LEU A 70 -5.92 -4.70 -6.68
C LEU A 70 -5.00 -3.61 -6.16
N VAL A 71 -5.56 -2.66 -5.39
CA VAL A 71 -4.79 -1.56 -4.78
C VAL A 71 -4.86 -1.67 -3.27
N THR A 72 -3.69 -1.83 -2.62
CA THR A 72 -3.62 -2.04 -1.16
C THR A 72 -3.32 -0.72 -0.45
N CYS A 73 -4.39 0.03 -0.11
CA CYS A 73 -4.27 1.29 0.64
C CYS A 73 -4.44 1.12 2.16
N ALA A 74 -4.92 -0.04 2.63
CA ALA A 74 -5.05 -0.29 4.06
C ALA A 74 -3.69 -0.22 4.77
N GLY A 75 -3.66 0.49 5.90
CA GLY A 75 -2.43 0.66 6.67
C GLY A 75 -2.66 1.42 7.97
N THR A 76 -1.69 1.36 8.87
CA THR A 76 -1.66 2.10 10.12
C THR A 76 -0.27 2.66 10.39
N ALA A 77 -0.21 3.80 11.10
CA ALA A 77 1.03 4.42 11.54
C ALA A 77 1.22 4.37 13.08
N THR A 78 0.30 3.75 13.81
CA THR A 78 0.42 3.57 15.26
C THR A 78 1.52 2.55 15.57
N PRO A 79 2.60 2.93 16.28
CA PRO A 79 3.69 2.03 16.61
C PRO A 79 3.21 0.82 17.44
N SER A 80 3.11 -0.31 16.77
CA SER A 80 2.71 -1.58 17.39
C SER A 80 2.91 -2.74 16.41
N THR A 81 2.75 -3.96 16.88
CA THR A 81 2.77 -5.16 16.04
C THR A 81 1.68 -5.12 14.94
N LEU A 82 0.63 -4.32 15.13
CA LEU A 82 -0.43 -4.12 14.15
C LEU A 82 0.09 -3.54 12.83
N MET A 83 1.13 -2.67 12.87
CA MET A 83 1.76 -2.14 11.65
C MET A 83 2.22 -3.25 10.71
N VAL A 84 2.88 -4.27 11.26
CA VAL A 84 3.42 -5.38 10.48
C VAL A 84 2.28 -6.23 9.92
N ARG A 85 1.31 -6.55 10.76
CA ARG A 85 0.14 -7.38 10.38
C ARG A 85 -0.67 -6.74 9.27
N VAL A 86 -0.98 -5.43 9.37
CA VAL A 86 -1.81 -4.73 8.37
C VAL A 86 -0.97 -4.29 7.17
N ASN A 87 0.13 -3.55 7.42
CA ASN A 87 0.86 -2.90 6.33
C ASN A 87 1.55 -3.91 5.43
N TYR A 88 2.11 -4.99 6.00
CA TYR A 88 2.84 -5.99 5.23
C TYR A 88 1.96 -7.21 4.93
N PHE A 89 1.63 -8.03 5.93
CA PHE A 89 0.92 -9.29 5.71
C PHE A 89 -0.49 -9.09 5.18
N GLY A 90 -1.22 -8.07 5.65
CA GLY A 90 -2.53 -7.68 5.14
C GLY A 90 -2.52 -7.32 3.65
N SER A 91 -1.42 -6.73 3.18
CA SER A 91 -1.26 -6.37 1.77
C SER A 91 -0.74 -7.55 0.94
N THR A 92 0.40 -8.14 1.32
CA THR A 92 1.12 -9.11 0.48
C THR A 92 0.41 -10.44 0.37
N ARG A 93 -0.16 -10.95 1.48
CA ARG A 93 -0.91 -12.22 1.47
C ARG A 93 -2.24 -12.09 0.72
N LEU A 94 -2.92 -10.94 0.84
CA LEU A 94 -4.12 -10.67 0.04
C LEU A 94 -3.81 -10.68 -1.45
N VAL A 95 -2.74 -10.00 -1.86
CA VAL A 95 -2.29 -9.95 -3.27
C VAL A 95 -1.92 -11.34 -3.77
N SER A 96 -1.15 -12.10 -2.98
CA SER A 96 -0.75 -13.47 -3.34
C SER A 96 -1.94 -14.41 -3.50
N ALA A 97 -2.93 -14.33 -2.60
CA ALA A 97 -4.12 -15.18 -2.63
C ALA A 97 -5.06 -14.85 -3.80
N LEU A 98 -5.04 -13.62 -4.31
CA LEU A 98 -5.85 -13.15 -5.45
C LEU A 98 -5.09 -13.18 -6.79
N GLN A 99 -3.87 -13.72 -6.82
CA GLN A 99 -3.10 -13.87 -8.06
C GLN A 99 -3.85 -14.64 -9.16
N PRO A 100 -4.60 -15.73 -8.87
CA PRO A 100 -5.36 -16.44 -9.91
C PRO A 100 -6.44 -15.57 -10.58
N GLU A 101 -7.16 -14.75 -9.81
CA GLU A 101 -8.20 -13.85 -10.32
C GLU A 101 -7.59 -12.69 -11.13
N LEU A 102 -6.41 -12.20 -10.73
CA LEU A 102 -5.64 -11.21 -11.49
C LEU A 102 -5.13 -11.80 -12.80
N ALA A 103 -4.62 -13.02 -12.78
CA ALA A 103 -4.17 -13.74 -13.98
C ALA A 103 -5.34 -14.03 -14.95
N ALA A 104 -6.52 -14.37 -14.42
CA ALA A 104 -7.72 -14.64 -15.22
C ALA A 104 -8.17 -13.41 -16.04
N SER A 105 -7.81 -12.20 -15.63
CA SER A 105 -8.08 -10.98 -16.41
C SER A 105 -7.17 -10.84 -17.65
N GLY A 106 -6.01 -11.50 -17.66
CA GLY A 106 -4.93 -11.32 -18.66
C GLY A 106 -4.27 -9.93 -18.62
N THR A 107 -4.76 -9.02 -17.79
CA THR A 107 -4.31 -7.63 -17.69
C THR A 107 -4.31 -7.15 -16.23
N GLY A 108 -3.93 -8.02 -15.28
CA GLY A 108 -3.95 -7.70 -13.85
C GLY A 108 -3.04 -6.53 -13.47
N ARG A 109 -3.51 -5.64 -12.60
CA ARG A 109 -2.75 -4.48 -12.09
C ARG A 109 -2.73 -4.48 -10.58
N VAL A 110 -1.57 -4.67 -9.99
CA VAL A 110 -1.37 -4.56 -8.54
C VAL A 110 -0.63 -3.27 -8.23
N VAL A 111 -1.18 -2.47 -7.32
CA VAL A 111 -0.52 -1.27 -6.83
C VAL A 111 -0.50 -1.29 -5.30
N LEU A 112 0.70 -1.34 -4.74
CA LEU A 112 0.94 -1.35 -3.30
C LEU A 112 1.15 0.09 -2.80
N VAL A 113 0.64 0.42 -1.63
CA VAL A 113 0.96 1.69 -0.97
C VAL A 113 2.09 1.49 0.04
N ALA A 114 3.29 1.87 -0.39
CA ALA A 114 4.48 1.98 0.44
C ALA A 114 4.48 3.32 1.22
N SER A 115 5.61 4.01 1.28
CA SER A 115 5.75 5.36 1.86
C SER A 115 7.11 5.94 1.46
N LEU A 116 7.26 7.26 1.46
CA LEU A 116 8.57 7.91 1.45
C LEU A 116 9.42 7.44 2.64
N ALA A 117 8.81 7.13 3.79
CA ALA A 117 9.51 6.58 4.95
C ALA A 117 10.28 5.28 4.66
N SER A 118 9.99 4.54 3.59
CA SER A 118 10.80 3.40 3.15
C SER A 118 12.25 3.77 2.75
N THR A 119 12.56 5.06 2.60
CA THR A 119 13.93 5.56 2.38
C THR A 119 14.69 5.84 3.67
N HIS A 120 14.02 5.80 4.81
CA HIS A 120 14.61 6.01 6.14
C HIS A 120 15.28 4.73 6.66
N GLY A 121 15.95 4.85 7.81
CA GLY A 121 16.52 3.68 8.50
C GLY A 121 15.47 2.63 8.84
N THR A 122 15.81 1.36 8.67
CA THR A 122 14.94 0.20 8.90
C THR A 122 15.59 -0.80 9.83
N ASP A 123 14.79 -1.63 10.50
CA ASP A 123 15.27 -2.80 11.23
C ASP A 123 15.43 -3.97 10.24
N ALA A 124 16.65 -4.41 10.02
CA ALA A 124 16.98 -5.44 9.04
C ALA A 124 16.33 -6.80 9.38
N GLN A 125 16.27 -7.17 10.66
CA GLN A 125 15.68 -8.44 11.10
C GLN A 125 14.18 -8.46 10.83
N LEU A 126 13.48 -7.35 11.12
CA LEU A 126 12.06 -7.22 10.82
C LEU A 126 11.79 -7.30 9.31
N VAL A 127 12.59 -6.60 8.51
CA VAL A 127 12.44 -6.63 7.04
C VAL A 127 12.65 -8.03 6.49
N GLU A 128 13.68 -8.75 6.93
CA GLU A 128 13.94 -10.12 6.43
C GLU A 128 12.87 -11.12 6.89
N ALA A 129 12.36 -11.02 8.13
CA ALA A 129 11.23 -11.84 8.57
C ALA A 129 9.98 -11.60 7.70
N CYS A 130 9.67 -10.32 7.41
CA CYS A 130 8.59 -9.98 6.47
C CYS A 130 8.82 -10.65 5.09
N LEU A 131 10.00 -10.47 4.51
CA LEU A 131 10.31 -11.00 3.16
C LEU A 131 10.40 -12.53 3.09
N ALA A 132 10.61 -13.19 4.23
CA ALA A 132 10.53 -14.64 4.37
C ALA A 132 9.08 -15.16 4.52
N ASP A 133 8.09 -14.25 4.55
CA ASP A 133 6.68 -14.52 4.88
C ASP A 133 6.46 -15.15 6.25
N ASP A 134 7.40 -14.91 7.19
CA ASP A 134 7.34 -15.38 8.57
C ASP A 134 6.64 -14.33 9.45
N GLU A 135 5.30 -14.42 9.53
CA GLU A 135 4.50 -13.47 10.32
C GLU A 135 4.80 -13.57 11.82
N GLU A 136 5.08 -14.78 12.33
CA GLU A 136 5.36 -14.98 13.75
C GLU A 136 6.67 -14.30 14.15
N ALA A 137 7.75 -14.52 13.41
CA ALA A 137 9.03 -13.86 13.64
C ALA A 137 8.94 -12.33 13.46
N ALA A 138 8.23 -11.86 12.44
CA ALA A 138 8.05 -10.42 12.19
C ALA A 138 7.27 -9.73 13.32
N VAL A 139 6.21 -10.37 13.82
CA VAL A 139 5.41 -9.87 14.95
C VAL A 139 6.23 -9.90 16.24
N ALA A 140 6.97 -10.98 16.52
CA ALA A 140 7.85 -11.07 17.68
C ALA A 140 8.89 -9.94 17.65
N ARG A 141 9.58 -9.74 16.51
CA ARG A 141 10.58 -8.68 16.36
C ARG A 141 9.98 -7.27 16.54
N SER A 142 8.80 -7.01 15.96
CA SER A 142 8.12 -5.72 16.13
C SER A 142 7.70 -5.47 17.59
N GLY A 143 7.28 -6.51 18.32
CA GLY A 143 6.98 -6.42 19.76
C GLY A 143 8.24 -6.13 20.62
N GLU A 144 9.38 -6.73 20.28
CA GLU A 144 10.66 -6.38 20.93
C GLU A 144 11.02 -4.91 20.70
N ILE A 145 10.89 -4.42 19.47
CA ILE A 145 11.16 -3.02 19.13
C ILE A 145 10.22 -2.09 19.91
N GLU A 146 8.92 -2.39 19.95
CA GLU A 146 7.92 -1.62 20.69
C GLU A 146 8.27 -1.53 22.18
N ALA A 147 8.69 -2.64 22.79
CA ALA A 147 8.98 -2.73 24.21
C ALA A 147 10.33 -2.13 24.63
N THR A 148 11.33 -2.15 23.75
CA THR A 148 12.73 -1.86 24.14
C THR A 148 13.38 -0.69 23.41
N SER A 149 12.84 -0.28 22.25
CA SER A 149 13.45 0.76 21.44
C SER A 149 13.09 2.17 21.92
N ALA A 150 14.10 3.05 21.94
CA ALA A 150 13.87 4.49 22.10
C ALA A 150 13.13 5.11 20.89
N HIS A 151 13.08 4.39 19.77
CA HIS A 151 12.49 4.84 18.52
C HIS A 151 11.58 3.75 17.89
N PRO A 152 10.45 3.39 18.53
CA PRO A 152 9.56 2.32 18.05
C PRO A 152 8.97 2.62 16.65
N TYR A 153 9.00 3.88 16.24
CA TYR A 153 8.54 4.27 14.88
C TYR A 153 9.31 3.57 13.76
N ILE A 154 10.52 3.00 14.00
CA ILE A 154 11.28 2.24 12.99
C ILE A 154 10.51 1.05 12.41
N ILE A 155 9.46 0.56 13.09
CA ILE A 155 8.57 -0.49 12.59
C ILE A 155 7.86 -0.03 11.31
N TYR A 156 7.44 1.25 11.24
CA TYR A 156 6.74 1.80 10.07
C TYR A 156 7.60 1.79 8.80
N PRO A 157 8.76 2.47 8.75
CA PRO A 157 9.63 2.42 7.58
C PRO A 157 10.05 0.98 7.22
N SER A 158 10.29 0.10 8.20
CA SER A 158 10.62 -1.30 7.95
C SER A 158 9.49 -2.03 7.24
N SER A 159 8.24 -1.88 7.70
CA SER A 159 7.07 -2.48 7.06
C SER A 159 6.87 -1.99 5.62
N LYS A 160 7.03 -0.67 5.40
CA LYS A 160 6.84 -0.04 4.09
C LYS A 160 7.98 -0.35 3.11
N TRP A 161 9.21 -0.46 3.60
CA TRP A 161 10.34 -0.93 2.81
C TRP A 161 10.19 -2.39 2.41
N ALA A 162 9.75 -3.26 3.33
CA ALA A 162 9.47 -4.65 3.03
C ALA A 162 8.39 -4.80 1.94
N VAL A 163 7.29 -4.02 2.01
CA VAL A 163 6.24 -3.99 0.97
C VAL A 163 6.82 -3.61 -0.39
N ALA A 164 7.63 -2.55 -0.47
CA ALA A 164 8.24 -2.11 -1.72
C ALA A 164 9.18 -3.18 -2.31
N ARG A 165 10.03 -3.80 -1.47
CA ARG A 165 10.92 -4.90 -1.88
C ARG A 165 10.16 -6.13 -2.32
N TRP A 166 9.11 -6.51 -1.59
CA TRP A 166 8.26 -7.62 -1.96
C TRP A 166 7.62 -7.39 -3.33
N GLY A 167 7.01 -6.23 -3.55
CA GLY A 167 6.39 -5.88 -4.82
C GLY A 167 7.37 -5.95 -6.00
N ARG A 168 8.60 -5.44 -5.81
CA ARG A 168 9.64 -5.47 -6.83
C ARG A 168 10.09 -6.90 -7.17
N ARG A 169 10.21 -7.79 -6.17
CA ARG A 169 10.57 -9.20 -6.37
C ARG A 169 9.43 -9.96 -7.06
N THR A 170 8.20 -9.75 -6.58
CA THR A 170 6.98 -10.39 -7.09
C THR A 170 6.72 -10.02 -8.55
N ALA A 171 6.95 -8.77 -8.94
CA ALA A 171 6.71 -8.26 -10.29
C ALA A 171 7.36 -9.08 -11.41
N VAL A 172 8.48 -9.75 -11.13
CA VAL A 172 9.26 -10.52 -12.11
C VAL A 172 9.34 -12.01 -11.75
N SER A 173 8.61 -12.44 -10.73
CA SER A 173 8.56 -13.86 -10.35
C SER A 173 7.59 -14.64 -11.27
N PRO A 174 7.76 -15.97 -11.40
CA PRO A 174 6.86 -16.81 -12.20
C PRO A 174 5.39 -16.66 -11.78
N GLY A 175 4.49 -16.65 -12.75
CA GLY A 175 3.06 -16.51 -12.55
C GLY A 175 2.57 -15.05 -12.43
N TRP A 176 3.46 -14.05 -12.55
CA TRP A 176 3.08 -12.64 -12.49
C TRP A 176 3.23 -11.94 -13.85
N ALA A 177 4.42 -11.49 -14.23
CA ALA A 177 4.61 -10.81 -15.51
C ALA A 177 4.26 -11.67 -16.72
N ASP A 178 4.59 -12.96 -16.66
CA ASP A 178 4.24 -13.97 -17.67
C ASP A 178 2.72 -14.26 -17.74
N ALA A 179 1.97 -13.99 -16.66
CA ALA A 179 0.51 -14.02 -16.64
C ALA A 179 -0.15 -12.66 -16.98
N GLY A 180 0.62 -11.65 -17.43
CA GLY A 180 0.12 -10.33 -17.80
C GLY A 180 -0.15 -9.39 -16.61
N ILE A 181 0.33 -9.77 -15.40
CA ILE A 181 0.14 -8.98 -14.19
C ILE A 181 1.32 -8.01 -13.99
N THR A 182 1.03 -6.72 -13.79
CA THR A 182 2.04 -5.77 -13.32
C THR A 182 1.91 -5.56 -11.81
N VAL A 183 3.05 -5.40 -11.11
CA VAL A 183 3.08 -5.11 -9.68
C VAL A 183 3.97 -3.88 -9.46
N ASN A 184 3.38 -2.81 -8.96
CA ASN A 184 4.09 -1.56 -8.65
C ASN A 184 3.79 -1.09 -7.23
N ALA A 185 4.55 -0.14 -6.74
CA ALA A 185 4.32 0.51 -5.48
C ALA A 185 4.30 2.03 -5.64
N VAL A 186 3.49 2.71 -4.84
CA VAL A 186 3.52 4.16 -4.68
C VAL A 186 4.06 4.47 -3.29
N GLY A 187 4.99 5.40 -3.19
CA GLY A 187 5.54 5.91 -1.94
C GLY A 187 5.04 7.33 -1.68
N PRO A 188 3.90 7.52 -0.99
CA PRO A 188 3.44 8.86 -0.61
C PRO A 188 4.43 9.54 0.32
N GLY A 189 4.57 10.87 0.18
CA GLY A 189 5.11 11.74 1.20
C GLY A 189 4.07 12.02 2.30
N VAL A 190 4.07 13.25 2.82
CA VAL A 190 3.07 13.67 3.81
C VAL A 190 1.74 14.00 3.11
N VAL A 191 0.68 13.30 3.50
CA VAL A 191 -0.66 13.42 2.92
C VAL A 191 -1.65 13.82 4.02
N ARG A 192 -2.56 14.76 3.75
CA ARG A 192 -3.62 15.15 4.67
C ARG A 192 -4.71 14.08 4.73
N THR A 193 -4.68 13.27 5.77
CA THR A 193 -5.61 12.15 5.98
C THR A 193 -5.89 11.98 7.47
N PRO A 194 -6.93 11.27 7.87
CA PRO A 194 -7.17 10.96 9.29
C PRO A 194 -5.96 10.30 10.00
N MET A 195 -5.11 9.58 9.26
CA MET A 195 -3.87 8.99 9.81
C MET A 195 -2.84 10.05 10.26
N THR A 196 -2.88 11.24 9.67
CA THR A 196 -1.91 12.33 9.90
C THR A 196 -2.48 13.51 10.68
N ASP A 197 -3.77 13.47 11.07
CA ASP A 197 -4.44 14.57 11.77
C ASP A 197 -3.73 14.95 13.07
N ASP A 198 -3.31 13.98 13.87
CA ASP A 198 -2.56 14.22 15.12
C ASP A 198 -1.20 14.88 14.87
N LEU A 199 -0.51 14.52 13.76
CA LEU A 199 0.75 15.15 13.38
C LEU A 199 0.57 16.65 13.05
N PHE A 200 -0.56 16.99 12.42
CA PHE A 200 -0.88 18.38 12.10
C PHE A 200 -1.40 19.17 13.30
N ALA A 201 -2.03 18.50 14.27
CA ALA A 201 -2.57 19.14 15.48
C ALA A 201 -1.47 19.56 16.47
N ASP A 202 -0.33 18.85 16.51
CA ASP A 202 0.80 19.14 17.40
C ASP A 202 1.89 19.92 16.65
N PRO A 203 2.18 21.19 17.02
CA PRO A 203 3.21 22.00 16.37
C PRO A 203 4.63 21.42 16.43
N GLN A 204 4.97 20.67 17.50
CA GLN A 204 6.29 20.06 17.63
C GLN A 204 6.42 18.84 16.72
N MET A 205 5.40 17.98 16.69
CA MET A 205 5.34 16.84 15.77
C MET A 205 5.36 17.31 14.32
N LYS A 206 4.59 18.35 14.00
CA LYS A 206 4.60 18.96 12.68
C LYS A 206 5.99 19.47 12.28
N ALA A 207 6.67 20.20 13.16
CA ALA A 207 8.01 20.72 12.87
C ALA A 207 9.03 19.60 12.66
N ALA A 208 8.96 18.52 13.46
CA ALA A 208 9.81 17.35 13.29
C ALA A 208 9.54 16.62 11.95
N MET A 209 8.28 16.50 11.58
CA MET A 209 7.88 15.94 10.30
C MET A 209 8.37 16.78 9.12
N ASP A 210 8.22 18.12 9.19
CA ASP A 210 8.68 19.03 8.15
C ASP A 210 10.20 18.97 7.95
N ALA A 211 10.95 18.78 9.04
CA ALA A 211 12.39 18.61 8.98
C ALA A 211 12.83 17.26 8.39
N ALA A 212 12.09 16.17 8.70
CA ALA A 212 12.39 14.83 8.21
C ALA A 212 11.90 14.59 6.78
N MET A 213 10.80 15.23 6.39
CA MET A 213 10.15 15.08 5.08
C MET A 213 9.76 16.46 4.52
N PRO A 214 10.75 17.27 4.11
CA PRO A 214 10.48 18.59 3.54
C PRO A 214 9.63 18.43 2.27
N SER A 215 8.58 19.22 2.15
CA SER A 215 7.64 19.13 1.03
C SER A 215 7.62 20.46 0.24
N PRO A 216 8.54 20.66 -0.71
CA PRO A 216 8.67 21.93 -1.44
C PRO A 216 7.39 22.39 -2.15
N LEU A 217 6.55 21.44 -2.61
CA LEU A 217 5.25 21.73 -3.23
C LEU A 217 4.09 21.76 -2.22
N GLY A 218 4.39 21.69 -0.91
CA GLY A 218 3.39 21.55 0.14
C GLY A 218 2.94 20.09 0.34
N TYR A 219 2.03 19.88 1.32
CA TYR A 219 1.49 18.57 1.60
C TYR A 219 0.53 18.12 0.51
N ALA A 220 0.52 16.81 0.24
CA ALA A 220 -0.41 16.25 -0.72
C ALA A 220 -1.81 16.08 -0.11
N GLU A 221 -2.83 16.20 -0.95
CA GLU A 221 -4.18 15.75 -0.63
C GLU A 221 -4.35 14.29 -1.10
N PRO A 222 -5.31 13.52 -0.52
CA PRO A 222 -5.55 12.13 -0.91
C PRO A 222 -5.73 11.92 -2.41
N GLU A 223 -6.36 12.88 -3.09
CA GLU A 223 -6.63 12.88 -4.53
C GLU A 223 -5.35 12.90 -5.37
N ASN A 224 -4.28 13.55 -4.87
CA ASN A 224 -3.00 13.58 -5.58
C ASN A 224 -2.38 12.18 -5.65
N ILE A 225 -2.46 11.42 -4.56
CA ILE A 225 -1.99 10.04 -4.51
C ILE A 225 -2.91 9.13 -5.32
N ALA A 226 -4.23 9.29 -5.16
CA ALA A 226 -5.25 8.53 -5.86
C ALA A 226 -5.08 8.62 -7.39
N ALA A 227 -4.70 9.77 -7.92
CA ALA A 227 -4.48 9.97 -9.35
C ALA A 227 -3.36 9.06 -9.89
N VAL A 228 -2.26 8.92 -9.15
CA VAL A 228 -1.13 8.06 -9.52
C VAL A 228 -1.50 6.57 -9.34
N LEU A 229 -2.19 6.22 -8.25
CA LEU A 229 -2.71 4.87 -8.04
C LEU A 229 -3.66 4.45 -9.18
N ALA A 230 -4.58 5.33 -9.57
CA ALA A 230 -5.51 5.09 -10.66
C ALA A 230 -4.79 4.94 -12.01
N PHE A 231 -3.74 5.74 -12.28
CA PHE A 231 -2.90 5.58 -13.47
C PHE A 231 -2.18 4.22 -13.46
N LEU A 232 -1.50 3.85 -12.37
CA LEU A 232 -0.77 2.59 -12.30
C LEU A 232 -1.69 1.36 -12.32
N SER A 233 -2.98 1.51 -11.97
CA SER A 233 -3.99 0.46 -12.08
C SER A 233 -4.71 0.43 -13.43
N SER A 234 -4.37 1.32 -14.37
CA SER A 234 -4.98 1.43 -15.69
C SER A 234 -4.23 0.63 -16.77
N GLU A 235 -4.78 0.59 -17.98
CA GLU A 235 -4.15 -0.05 -19.14
C GLU A 235 -2.96 0.74 -19.67
N GLU A 236 -2.96 2.06 -19.51
CA GLU A 236 -1.88 2.95 -19.93
C GLU A 236 -0.56 2.62 -19.22
N ALA A 237 -0.63 2.04 -18.00
CA ALA A 237 0.53 1.60 -17.23
C ALA A 237 0.99 0.16 -17.55
N SER A 238 0.51 -0.46 -18.63
CA SER A 238 0.73 -1.87 -18.97
C SER A 238 2.20 -2.28 -19.12
N ARG A 239 3.13 -1.34 -19.27
CA ARG A 239 4.57 -1.59 -19.38
C ARG A 239 5.37 -1.10 -18.18
N ILE A 240 4.68 -0.68 -17.11
CA ILE A 240 5.30 -0.28 -15.85
C ILE A 240 5.12 -1.44 -14.86
N THR A 241 6.23 -2.06 -14.43
CA THR A 241 6.21 -3.13 -13.42
C THR A 241 7.47 -3.11 -12.58
N GLY A 242 7.39 -3.51 -11.31
CA GLY A 242 8.50 -3.53 -10.37
C GLY A 242 8.98 -2.14 -9.92
N GLN A 243 8.19 -1.09 -10.12
CA GLN A 243 8.59 0.27 -9.79
C GLN A 243 8.05 0.71 -8.42
N LEU A 244 8.84 1.53 -7.71
CA LEU A 244 8.41 2.34 -6.59
C LEU A 244 8.39 3.80 -7.06
N VAL A 245 7.19 4.37 -7.16
CA VAL A 245 6.99 5.75 -7.61
C VAL A 245 6.70 6.64 -6.40
N PHE A 246 7.57 7.60 -6.10
CA PHE A 246 7.32 8.56 -5.05
C PHE A 246 6.34 9.64 -5.51
N VAL A 247 5.36 9.94 -4.65
CA VAL A 247 4.39 11.02 -4.80
C VAL A 247 4.45 11.82 -3.50
N ASP A 248 5.49 12.62 -3.38
CA ASP A 248 6.02 13.13 -2.12
C ASP A 248 6.28 14.65 -2.12
N SER A 249 5.77 15.35 -3.11
CA SER A 249 5.97 16.81 -3.26
C SER A 249 7.44 17.23 -3.35
N GLY A 250 8.32 16.32 -3.81
CA GLY A 250 9.76 16.58 -3.96
C GLY A 250 10.59 16.35 -2.71
N ALA A 251 10.03 15.69 -1.68
CA ALA A 251 10.72 15.46 -0.41
C ALA A 251 11.94 14.56 -0.60
N ASP A 252 11.84 13.47 -1.33
CA ASP A 252 12.95 12.57 -1.62
C ASP A 252 14.11 13.28 -2.33
N ALA A 253 13.79 14.03 -3.38
CA ALA A 253 14.78 14.77 -4.12
C ALA A 253 15.46 15.89 -3.29
N THR A 254 14.77 16.41 -2.28
CA THR A 254 15.34 17.40 -1.36
C THR A 254 16.34 16.76 -0.40
N VAL A 255 16.03 15.57 0.13
CA VAL A 255 16.85 14.88 1.12
C VAL A 255 17.98 14.08 0.47
N ARG A 256 17.74 13.53 -0.74
CA ARG A 256 18.66 12.66 -1.45
C ARG A 256 18.86 13.12 -2.92
N PRO A 257 19.35 14.37 -3.15
CA PRO A 257 19.42 14.97 -4.50
C PRO A 257 20.28 14.17 -5.48
N ASP A 258 21.32 13.49 -4.98
CA ASP A 258 22.27 12.71 -5.78
C ASP A 258 21.94 11.21 -5.77
N TYR A 259 20.71 10.82 -5.38
CA TYR A 259 20.34 9.43 -5.44
C TYR A 259 20.29 8.96 -6.88
N SER A 260 21.31 8.20 -7.27
CA SER A 260 21.35 7.53 -8.56
C SER A 260 20.45 6.29 -8.53
N ILE A 261 19.58 6.22 -9.49
CA ILE A 261 18.66 5.11 -9.73
C ILE A 261 19.45 3.86 -10.14
#